data_f742746d10bcb5b0f5fe0dbbe8d1a111
#
_entry.id   f742746d10bcb5b0f5fe0dbbe8d1a111
#
_cell.length_a   1.000
_cell.length_b   1.000
_cell.length_c   1.000
_cell.angle_alpha   90.00
_cell.angle_beta   90.00
_cell.angle_gamma   90.00
#
_symmetry.space_group_name_H-M   'P 1'
#
loop_
_entity.id
_entity.type
_entity.pdbx_description
1 polymer ?
#
loop_
_entity_poly.entity_id
_entity_poly.type
_entity_poly.pdbx_seq_one_letter_code
_entity_poly.pdbx_strand_id
1 'polypeptide(L)'
;MAANTKGKKVRTKRRERKNIEKGAVHISSSFNNTMVTITDTAGNAISWASAGGMGFRGSKKSTPFAAQTAAETAAKAAMEHGLKTVEVFVKGPGSGREAAIRALQSAGLEVTMIKDVTPIPHNGCRPPKRRRV
;
A
#
# COMPACT_ATOMS: atom_id res chain seq x y z
N MET A 1 -4.59 25.30 36.18
CA MET A 1 -4.67 24.24 36.41
C MET A 1 -4.23 23.24 35.55
N ALA A 2 -3.38 22.53 35.94
CA ALA A 2 -2.79 21.52 35.19
C ALA A 2 -3.82 20.59 34.60
N ALA A 3 -4.81 20.38 35.31
CA ALA A 3 -5.84 19.48 34.87
C ALA A 3 -6.42 19.90 33.53
N ASN A 4 -6.47 21.15 33.31
CA ASN A 4 -7.05 21.55 32.11
C ASN A 4 -6.21 21.25 30.96
N THR A 5 -4.96 21.34 31.15
CA THR A 5 -4.07 21.15 30.10
C THR A 5 -4.20 19.75 29.63
N LYS A 6 -4.42 18.87 30.58
CA LYS A 6 -4.50 17.56 30.21
C LYS A 6 -5.67 17.35 29.40
N GLY A 7 -6.71 17.78 29.80
CA GLY A 7 -7.92 17.53 29.08
C GLY A 7 -7.81 17.92 27.67
N LYS A 8 -6.94 18.89 27.43
CA LYS A 8 -6.98 19.24 26.13
C LYS A 8 -6.22 18.47 25.31
N LYS A 9 -5.38 17.92 25.78
CA LYS A 9 -4.60 17.26 25.03
C LYS A 9 -5.22 16.49 24.27
N VAL A 10 -5.15 16.60 23.62
CA VAL A 10 -5.35 15.84 22.80
C VAL A 10 -6.26 14.98 22.65
N ARG A 11 -6.95 15.13 22.35
CA ARG A 11 -7.79 14.37 22.00
C ARG A 11 -7.54 13.85 20.72
N THR A 12 -6.52 13.42 20.37
CA THR A 12 -6.28 12.74 19.15
C THR A 12 -7.25 11.66 19.17
N LYS A 13 -8.01 11.56 18.17
CA LYS A 13 -8.94 10.53 18.11
C LYS A 13 -8.26 9.25 18.09
N ARG A 14 -8.62 8.37 18.94
CA ARG A 14 -8.07 7.10 18.90
C ARG A 14 -8.54 6.46 17.70
N ARG A 15 -7.70 5.80 16.98
CA ARG A 15 -8.09 5.02 15.86
C ARG A 15 -8.84 3.82 16.34
N GLU A 16 -10.04 3.65 15.89
CA GLU A 16 -10.80 2.50 16.25
C GLU A 16 -10.25 1.31 15.52
N ARG A 17 -10.13 0.20 16.19
CA ARG A 17 -9.73 -1.02 15.56
C ARG A 17 -10.88 -1.49 14.75
N LYS A 18 -10.64 -1.73 13.48
CA LYS A 18 -11.66 -2.26 12.62
C LYS A 18 -11.45 -3.75 12.62
N ASN A 19 -12.37 -4.54 13.01
CA ASN A 19 -12.22 -5.99 12.97
C ASN A 19 -12.53 -6.50 11.57
N ILE A 20 -11.55 -6.46 10.72
CA ILE A 20 -11.71 -6.87 9.33
C ILE A 20 -10.80 -8.06 9.08
N GLU A 21 -11.35 -9.21 8.80
CA GLU A 21 -10.55 -10.41 8.54
C GLU A 21 -10.12 -10.52 7.10
N LYS A 22 -10.97 -10.13 6.16
CA LYS A 22 -10.65 -10.19 4.75
C LYS A 22 -10.50 -8.81 4.19
N GLY A 23 -9.55 -8.64 3.35
CA GLY A 23 -9.31 -7.35 2.70
C GLY A 23 -8.70 -7.51 1.33
N ALA A 24 -8.38 -6.39 0.73
CA ALA A 24 -7.72 -6.36 -0.57
C ALA A 24 -6.46 -5.51 -0.46
N VAL A 25 -5.41 -5.93 -1.13
CA VAL A 25 -4.18 -5.17 -1.19
C VAL A 25 -4.05 -4.66 -2.61
N HIS A 26 -3.93 -3.35 -2.76
CA HIS A 26 -3.75 -2.73 -4.06
C HIS A 26 -2.31 -2.25 -4.17
N ILE A 27 -1.56 -2.85 -5.08
CA ILE A 27 -0.16 -2.51 -5.30
C ILE A 27 -0.06 -1.78 -6.63
N SER A 28 0.37 -0.53 -6.59
CA SER A 28 0.61 0.25 -7.79
C SER A 28 2.11 0.43 -7.93
N SER A 29 2.70 -0.22 -8.94
CA SER A 29 4.14 -0.20 -9.12
C SER A 29 4.50 0.49 -10.42
N SER A 30 5.11 1.65 -10.33
CA SER A 30 5.60 2.35 -11.51
C SER A 30 7.10 2.15 -11.61
N PHE A 31 7.72 2.67 -12.64
CA PHE A 31 9.17 2.56 -12.76
C PHE A 31 9.90 3.38 -11.70
N ASN A 32 9.23 4.33 -11.10
CA ASN A 32 9.85 5.22 -10.12
C ASN A 32 9.43 5.00 -8.67
N ASN A 33 8.37 4.30 -8.42
CA ASN A 33 7.87 4.13 -7.07
C ASN A 33 6.93 2.94 -6.96
N THR A 34 6.68 2.48 -5.75
CA THR A 34 5.69 1.45 -5.47
C THR A 34 4.81 1.92 -4.34
N MET A 35 3.52 1.86 -4.52
CA MET A 35 2.55 2.24 -3.50
C MET A 35 1.70 1.05 -3.14
N VAL A 36 1.50 0.84 -1.86
CA VAL A 36 0.69 -0.28 -1.37
C VAL A 36 -0.44 0.28 -0.52
N THR A 37 -1.66 -0.07 -0.85
CA THR A 37 -2.83 0.33 -0.09
C THR A 37 -3.61 -0.92 0.28
N ILE A 38 -3.94 -1.06 1.54
CA ILE A 38 -4.71 -2.19 2.01
C ILE A 38 -6.10 -1.70 2.38
N THR A 39 -7.10 -2.33 1.81
CA THR A 39 -8.49 -1.93 2.01
C THR A 39 -9.32 -3.12 2.50
N ASP A 40 -10.53 -2.85 2.91
CA ASP A 40 -11.48 -3.90 3.21
C ASP A 40 -12.13 -4.34 1.88
N THR A 41 -13.05 -5.26 1.93
CA THR A 41 -13.70 -5.77 0.71
C THR A 41 -14.58 -4.73 0.04
N ALA A 42 -14.99 -3.71 0.75
CA ALA A 42 -15.80 -2.63 0.19
C ALA A 42 -14.96 -1.51 -0.44
N GLY A 43 -13.66 -1.56 -0.26
CA GLY A 43 -12.77 -0.54 -0.83
C GLY A 43 -12.34 0.56 0.13
N ASN A 44 -12.71 0.48 1.39
CA ASN A 44 -12.30 1.51 2.35
C ASN A 44 -10.87 1.25 2.82
N ALA A 45 -10.01 2.23 2.71
CA ALA A 45 -8.61 2.07 3.06
C ALA A 45 -8.39 1.84 4.55
N ILE A 46 -7.61 0.82 4.87
CA ILE A 46 -7.26 0.49 6.24
C ILE A 46 -5.87 1.03 6.53
N SER A 47 -4.93 0.78 5.64
CA SER A 47 -3.57 1.26 5.78
C SER A 47 -2.93 1.45 4.41
N TRP A 48 -1.88 2.22 4.35
CA TRP A 48 -1.16 2.45 3.12
C TRP A 48 0.28 2.82 3.40
N ALA A 49 1.14 2.58 2.45
CA ALA A 49 2.54 2.95 2.52
C ALA A 49 3.11 3.05 1.10
N SER A 50 4.16 3.77 0.95
CA SER A 50 4.85 3.87 -0.34
C SER A 50 6.35 3.88 -0.11
N ALA A 51 7.11 3.57 -1.15
CA ALA A 51 8.56 3.61 -1.05
C ALA A 51 9.05 5.02 -0.68
N GLY A 52 8.43 6.05 -1.25
CA GLY A 52 8.77 7.42 -0.91
C GLY A 52 8.43 7.77 0.53
N GLY A 53 7.36 7.25 1.04
CA GLY A 53 6.95 7.47 2.42
C GLY A 53 7.83 6.77 3.44
N MET A 54 8.62 5.77 3.02
CA MET A 54 9.53 5.06 3.91
C MET A 54 10.90 5.73 3.97
N GLY A 55 11.07 6.87 3.36
CA GLY A 55 12.35 7.57 3.37
C GLY A 55 13.24 7.34 2.17
N PHE A 56 12.87 6.47 1.25
CA PHE A 56 13.63 6.26 0.03
C PHE A 56 13.42 7.44 -0.89
N ARG A 57 14.47 7.93 -1.49
CA ARG A 57 14.39 9.08 -2.38
C ARG A 57 15.05 8.80 -3.72
N GLY A 58 14.60 9.49 -4.75
CA GLY A 58 15.19 9.38 -6.09
C GLY A 58 15.10 7.97 -6.62
N SER A 59 16.18 7.47 -7.17
CA SER A 59 16.19 6.13 -7.77
C SER A 59 15.99 5.00 -6.77
N LYS A 60 16.17 5.27 -5.49
CA LYS A 60 15.99 4.23 -4.48
C LYS A 60 14.53 3.82 -4.34
N LYS A 61 13.59 4.68 -4.70
CA LYS A 61 12.17 4.35 -4.63
C LYS A 61 11.76 3.25 -5.60
N SER A 62 12.53 3.06 -6.65
CA SER A 62 12.18 2.06 -7.66
C SER A 62 12.73 0.66 -7.36
N THR A 63 13.45 0.51 -6.26
CA THR A 63 14.08 -0.77 -5.95
C THR A 63 13.08 -1.78 -5.36
N PRO A 64 13.28 -3.07 -5.58
CA PRO A 64 12.43 -4.07 -4.96
C PRO A 64 12.47 -4.04 -3.44
N PHE A 65 13.62 -3.68 -2.87
CA PHE A 65 13.76 -3.58 -1.42
C PHE A 65 12.84 -2.49 -0.84
N ALA A 66 12.74 -1.35 -1.54
CA ALA A 66 11.85 -0.27 -1.11
C ALA A 66 10.38 -0.72 -1.14
N ALA A 67 10.00 -1.47 -2.18
CA ALA A 67 8.66 -2.01 -2.30
C ALA A 67 8.37 -3.01 -1.18
N GLN A 68 9.33 -3.84 -0.86
CA GLN A 68 9.20 -4.81 0.21
C GLN A 68 8.98 -4.10 1.54
N THR A 69 9.77 -3.07 1.83
CA THR A 69 9.64 -2.32 3.08
C THR A 69 8.28 -1.63 3.19
N ALA A 70 7.81 -1.04 2.09
CA ALA A 70 6.49 -0.41 2.07
C ALA A 70 5.38 -1.42 2.31
N ALA A 71 5.45 -2.58 1.66
CA ALA A 71 4.44 -3.62 1.83
C ALA A 71 4.42 -4.18 3.25
N GLU A 72 5.58 -4.38 3.84
CA GLU A 72 5.66 -4.87 5.22
C GLU A 72 5.05 -3.87 6.19
N THR A 73 5.35 -2.59 6.02
CA THR A 73 4.81 -1.55 6.89
C THR A 73 3.30 -1.47 6.78
N ALA A 74 2.76 -1.48 5.57
CA ALA A 74 1.32 -1.46 5.37
C ALA A 74 0.66 -2.70 5.95
N ALA A 75 1.27 -3.88 5.76
CA ALA A 75 0.73 -5.12 6.26
C ALA A 75 0.68 -5.16 7.79
N LYS A 76 1.73 -4.71 8.44
CA LYS A 76 1.75 -4.68 9.91
C LYS A 76 0.69 -3.75 10.46
N ALA A 77 0.51 -2.59 9.84
CA ALA A 77 -0.52 -1.65 10.26
C ALA A 77 -1.92 -2.24 10.08
N ALA A 78 -2.13 -2.94 8.96
CA ALA A 78 -3.42 -3.56 8.70
C ALA A 78 -3.71 -4.73 9.64
N MET A 79 -2.69 -5.49 10.01
CA MET A 79 -2.86 -6.63 10.91
C MET A 79 -3.32 -6.19 12.30
N GLU A 80 -3.06 -4.95 12.69
CA GLU A 80 -3.55 -4.42 13.95
C GLU A 80 -5.08 -4.33 13.95
N HIS A 81 -5.69 -4.29 12.78
CA HIS A 81 -7.13 -4.25 12.63
C HIS A 81 -7.72 -5.67 12.43
N GLY A 82 -6.92 -6.68 12.67
CA GLY A 82 -7.38 -8.07 12.58
C GLY A 82 -7.33 -8.71 11.19
N LEU A 83 -6.71 -8.06 10.23
CA LEU A 83 -6.65 -8.58 8.87
C LEU A 83 -5.85 -9.87 8.81
N LYS A 84 -6.37 -10.89 8.17
CA LYS A 84 -5.71 -12.18 8.05
C LYS A 84 -5.58 -12.64 6.60
N THR A 85 -6.60 -12.47 5.82
CA THR A 85 -6.66 -12.95 4.44
C THR A 85 -6.80 -11.79 3.49
N VAL A 86 -6.06 -11.79 2.42
CA VAL A 86 -6.12 -10.71 1.44
C VAL A 86 -6.13 -11.22 0.00
N GLU A 87 -6.73 -10.43 -0.87
CA GLU A 87 -6.66 -10.64 -2.28
C GLU A 87 -5.77 -9.54 -2.79
N VAL A 88 -4.84 -9.84 -3.66
CA VAL A 88 -3.87 -8.87 -4.15
C VAL A 88 -4.21 -8.43 -5.57
N PHE A 89 -4.28 -7.13 -5.77
CA PHE A 89 -4.51 -6.55 -7.09
C PHE A 89 -3.28 -5.73 -7.45
N VAL A 90 -2.55 -6.16 -8.45
CA VAL A 90 -1.31 -5.52 -8.86
C VAL A 90 -1.49 -4.72 -10.13
N LYS A 91 -0.95 -3.52 -10.16
CA LYS A 91 -1.09 -2.65 -11.28
C LYS A 91 0.24 -2.01 -11.61
N GLY A 92 0.59 -1.97 -12.86
CA GLY A 92 1.79 -1.29 -13.35
C GLY A 92 3.00 -2.19 -13.57
N PRO A 93 3.96 -1.70 -14.31
CA PRO A 93 5.12 -2.49 -14.73
C PRO A 93 6.35 -2.44 -13.83
N GLY A 94 6.27 -1.80 -12.70
CA GLY A 94 7.46 -1.58 -11.87
C GLY A 94 8.12 -2.84 -11.35
N SER A 95 9.38 -2.73 -10.99
CA SER A 95 10.15 -3.87 -10.49
C SER A 95 9.75 -4.30 -9.08
N GLY A 96 9.01 -3.49 -8.37
CA GLY A 96 8.59 -3.81 -7.00
C GLY A 96 7.39 -4.73 -6.86
N ARG A 97 6.77 -5.12 -7.97
CA ARG A 97 5.55 -5.93 -7.90
C ARG A 97 5.71 -7.21 -7.09
N GLU A 98 6.64 -8.04 -7.49
CA GLU A 98 6.82 -9.32 -6.83
C GLU A 98 7.35 -9.20 -5.42
N ALA A 99 8.25 -8.27 -5.20
CA ALA A 99 8.81 -8.06 -3.87
C ALA A 99 7.74 -7.63 -2.87
N ALA A 100 6.80 -6.79 -3.30
CA ALA A 100 5.69 -6.36 -2.46
C ALA A 100 4.78 -7.54 -2.10
N ILE A 101 4.47 -8.39 -3.08
CA ILE A 101 3.62 -9.56 -2.84
C ILE A 101 4.29 -10.52 -1.86
N ARG A 102 5.58 -10.77 -2.04
CA ARG A 102 6.31 -11.66 -1.13
C ARG A 102 6.36 -11.08 0.27
N ALA A 103 6.51 -9.78 0.39
CA ALA A 103 6.55 -9.13 1.69
C ALA A 103 5.22 -9.29 2.46
N LEU A 104 4.10 -9.27 1.74
CA LEU A 104 2.80 -9.49 2.38
C LEU A 104 2.72 -10.88 2.97
N GLN A 105 3.20 -11.88 2.25
CA GLN A 105 3.20 -13.25 2.75
C GLN A 105 4.15 -13.40 3.93
N SER A 106 5.31 -12.76 3.86
CA SER A 106 6.29 -12.82 4.95
C SER A 106 5.79 -12.12 6.21
N ALA A 107 4.95 -11.12 6.07
CA ALA A 107 4.39 -10.41 7.21
C ALA A 107 3.33 -11.23 7.94
N GLY A 108 2.83 -12.29 7.33
CA GLY A 108 1.85 -13.15 7.96
C GLY A 108 0.44 -13.11 7.35
N LEU A 109 0.25 -12.38 6.28
CA LEU A 109 -1.05 -12.33 5.63
C LEU A 109 -1.18 -13.51 4.66
N GLU A 110 -2.35 -14.11 4.61
CA GLU A 110 -2.60 -15.19 3.70
C GLU A 110 -3.13 -14.59 2.39
N VAL A 111 -2.41 -14.81 1.31
CA VAL A 111 -2.79 -14.30 0.00
C VAL A 111 -3.62 -15.38 -0.70
N THR A 112 -4.88 -15.11 -0.97
CA THR A 112 -5.76 -16.08 -1.59
C THR A 112 -5.83 -15.95 -3.10
N MET A 113 -5.59 -14.76 -3.63
CA MET A 113 -5.68 -14.51 -5.05
C MET A 113 -4.76 -13.38 -5.43
N ILE A 114 -4.13 -13.48 -6.57
CA ILE A 114 -3.31 -12.39 -7.12
C ILE A 114 -3.84 -12.11 -8.51
N LYS A 115 -4.22 -10.87 -8.75
CA LYS A 115 -4.76 -10.48 -10.03
C LYS A 115 -4.07 -9.23 -10.55
N ASP A 116 -3.74 -9.23 -11.83
CA ASP A 116 -3.15 -8.06 -12.46
C ASP A 116 -4.27 -7.20 -13.03
N VAL A 117 -4.39 -5.99 -12.56
CA VAL A 117 -5.43 -5.06 -12.98
C VAL A 117 -4.87 -3.85 -13.71
N THR A 118 -3.70 -4.01 -14.33
CA THR A 118 -3.08 -2.92 -15.08
C THR A 118 -4.04 -2.47 -16.18
N PRO A 119 -4.38 -1.18 -16.24
CA PRO A 119 -5.35 -0.71 -17.22
C PRO A 119 -4.78 -0.74 -18.63
N ILE A 120 -5.57 -1.24 -19.55
CA ILE A 120 -5.19 -1.28 -20.95
C ILE A 120 -6.23 -0.47 -21.71
N PRO A 121 -5.86 0.68 -22.27
CA PRO A 121 -6.83 1.50 -22.98
C PRO A 121 -7.26 0.86 -24.30
N HIS A 122 -8.50 1.08 -24.67
CA HIS A 122 -8.99 0.59 -25.94
C HIS A 122 -8.79 1.72 -26.95
N ASN A 123 -7.54 2.04 -27.24
CA ASN A 123 -7.09 3.15 -28.06
C ASN A 123 -7.10 4.50 -27.31
N GLY A 124 -7.90 4.68 -26.33
CA GLY A 124 -7.88 5.84 -25.44
C GLY A 124 -7.51 7.20 -26.02
N CYS A 125 -6.87 8.00 -25.20
CA CYS A 125 -6.43 9.32 -25.63
C CYS A 125 -5.11 9.26 -26.37
N ARG A 126 -4.86 10.24 -27.20
CA ARG A 126 -3.58 10.34 -27.89
C ARG A 126 -2.47 10.45 -26.87
N PRO A 127 -1.41 9.62 -26.95
CA PRO A 127 -0.31 9.72 -26.02
C PRO A 127 0.48 11.01 -26.19
N PRO A 128 1.21 11.43 -25.16
CA PRO A 128 1.99 12.65 -25.25
C PRO A 128 3.15 12.49 -26.19
N LYS A 129 3.72 13.61 -26.55
CA LYS A 129 4.83 13.65 -27.45
C LYS A 129 5.99 12.88 -26.89
N ARG A 130 6.76 12.24 -27.79
CA ARG A 130 7.91 11.52 -27.36
C ARG A 130 8.88 12.39 -26.66
N ARG A 131 9.45 11.89 -25.61
CA ARG A 131 10.45 12.61 -24.84
C ARG A 131 11.74 12.69 -25.63
N ARG A 132 12.35 13.85 -25.70
CA ARG A 132 13.62 13.99 -26.34
C ARG A 132 14.67 13.57 -25.35
N VAL A 133 15.60 12.77 -25.78
CA VAL A 133 16.65 12.30 -24.90
C VAL A 133 17.97 12.91 -25.33
#